data_29d4af0cf66bf1d86ba71d48241f8265
#
_entry.id   29d4af0cf66bf1d86ba71d48241f8265
#
_cell.length_a   1.000
_cell.length_b   1.000
_cell.length_c   1.000
_cell.angle_alpha   90.00
_cell.angle_beta   90.00
_cell.angle_gamma   90.00
#
_symmetry.space_group_name_H-M   'P 1'
#
loop_
_entity.id
_entity.type
_entity.pdbx_description
1 polymer ?
#
loop_
_entity_poly.entity_id
_entity_poly.type
_entity_poly.pdbx_seq_one_letter_code
_entity_poly.pdbx_strand_id
1 'polypeptide(L)'
;MIGVGILKGMGVTARNFVGSYFEKDRLTTVQYPEERSPLPENYRNFPILIYDTDDPNAGLRCVACKICEKECPPQCIYIIKSEDKKPDYMGKPQFYPAVFDIDISVCMSCQICVEVCPFEAIKMDKDFELSKRERFDALLTRKGELSKSNEYYHRIHPIEAAEVDAKLAEAAAAAAAKKKAA
;
A
#
# COMPACT_ATOMS: atom_id res chain seq x y z
N MET A 1 -57.37 -9.69 -6.44
CA MET A 1 -56.40 -10.80 -6.38
C MET A 1 -55.22 -10.47 -5.42
N ILE A 2 -55.56 -10.09 -4.19
CA ILE A 2 -54.58 -9.58 -3.20
C ILE A 2 -53.71 -10.69 -2.57
N GLY A 3 -54.11 -11.95 -2.64
CA GLY A 3 -53.35 -13.06 -2.01
C GLY A 3 -52.24 -13.73 -2.87
N VAL A 4 -52.30 -13.61 -4.18
CA VAL A 4 -51.37 -14.34 -5.09
C VAL A 4 -49.93 -13.80 -5.00
N GLY A 5 -49.78 -12.48 -4.78
CA GLY A 5 -48.46 -11.87 -4.59
C GLY A 5 -47.76 -12.34 -3.31
N ILE A 6 -48.52 -12.50 -2.23
CA ILE A 6 -48.01 -12.98 -0.95
C ILE A 6 -47.53 -14.43 -1.08
N LEU A 7 -48.33 -15.29 -1.67
CA LEU A 7 -47.95 -16.71 -1.90
C LEU A 7 -46.70 -16.83 -2.79
N LYS A 8 -46.61 -15.99 -3.83
CA LYS A 8 -45.44 -15.97 -4.71
C LYS A 8 -44.17 -15.50 -3.95
N GLY A 9 -44.29 -14.46 -3.12
CA GLY A 9 -43.21 -13.99 -2.25
C GLY A 9 -42.75 -15.05 -1.24
N MET A 10 -43.69 -15.71 -0.58
CA MET A 10 -43.39 -16.85 0.32
C MET A 10 -42.68 -17.98 -0.39
N GLY A 11 -43.10 -18.30 -1.64
CA GLY A 11 -42.42 -19.31 -2.45
C GLY A 11 -40.97 -18.99 -2.78
N VAL A 12 -40.67 -17.72 -3.06
CA VAL A 12 -39.29 -17.24 -3.28
C VAL A 12 -38.45 -17.37 -2.00
N THR A 13 -39.00 -16.97 -0.87
CA THR A 13 -38.31 -17.07 0.43
C THR A 13 -38.05 -18.54 0.80
N ALA A 14 -39.03 -19.41 0.63
CA ALA A 14 -38.90 -20.84 0.89
C ALA A 14 -37.83 -21.48 -0.01
N ARG A 15 -37.82 -21.12 -1.30
CA ARG A 15 -36.78 -21.60 -2.24
C ARG A 15 -35.38 -21.14 -1.80
N ASN A 16 -35.22 -19.88 -1.40
CA ASN A 16 -33.94 -19.35 -0.94
C ASN A 16 -33.49 -20.02 0.37
N PHE A 17 -34.41 -20.25 1.28
CA PHE A 17 -34.16 -20.96 2.53
C PHE A 17 -33.65 -22.39 2.28
N VAL A 18 -34.37 -23.16 1.49
CA VAL A 18 -33.97 -24.54 1.15
C VAL A 18 -32.65 -24.54 0.36
N GLY A 19 -32.49 -23.63 -0.61
CA GLY A 19 -31.27 -23.52 -1.42
C GLY A 19 -30.03 -23.18 -0.59
N SER A 20 -30.14 -22.43 0.52
CA SER A 20 -29.01 -22.08 1.36
C SER A 20 -28.36 -23.28 2.05
N TYR A 21 -29.04 -24.41 2.18
CA TYR A 21 -28.46 -25.66 2.72
C TYR A 21 -27.62 -26.45 1.71
N PHE A 22 -27.86 -26.23 0.41
CA PHE A 22 -27.24 -27.05 -0.65
C PHE A 22 -26.28 -26.25 -1.54
N GLU A 23 -26.47 -24.94 -1.68
CA GLU A 23 -25.70 -24.08 -2.56
C GLU A 23 -24.85 -23.10 -1.75
N LYS A 24 -23.54 -23.38 -1.60
CA LYS A 24 -22.60 -22.51 -0.87
C LYS A 24 -22.49 -21.10 -1.47
N ASP A 25 -22.60 -20.99 -2.79
CA ASP A 25 -22.48 -19.70 -3.51
C ASP A 25 -23.66 -18.74 -3.27
N ARG A 26 -24.73 -19.21 -2.64
CA ARG A 26 -25.84 -18.35 -2.21
C ARG A 26 -25.56 -17.55 -0.97
N LEU A 27 -24.63 -18.00 -0.14
CA LEU A 27 -24.23 -17.31 1.07
C LEU A 27 -23.07 -16.37 0.74
N THR A 28 -23.34 -15.07 0.77
CA THR A 28 -22.32 -14.04 0.55
C THR A 28 -21.48 -13.76 1.82
N THR A 29 -21.84 -14.41 2.91
CA THR A 29 -21.13 -14.25 4.20
C THR A 29 -19.81 -15.01 4.17
N VAL A 30 -18.73 -14.31 4.43
CA VAL A 30 -17.39 -14.87 4.63
C VAL A 30 -17.19 -15.06 6.14
N GLN A 31 -16.70 -16.24 6.53
CA GLN A 31 -16.45 -16.56 7.94
C GLN A 31 -15.07 -16.03 8.36
N TYR A 32 -14.97 -14.73 8.49
CA TYR A 32 -13.74 -14.10 8.99
C TYR A 32 -13.60 -14.38 10.51
N PRO A 33 -12.41 -14.72 11.06
CA PRO A 33 -11.09 -14.68 10.40
C PRO A 33 -10.64 -16.00 9.73
N GLU A 34 -11.44 -17.09 9.83
CA GLU A 34 -11.09 -18.42 9.31
C GLU A 34 -11.03 -18.41 7.78
N GLU A 35 -11.91 -17.66 7.16
CA GLU A 35 -11.97 -17.46 5.72
C GLU A 35 -11.79 -15.99 5.37
N ARG A 36 -10.89 -15.68 4.41
CA ARG A 36 -10.59 -14.32 3.97
C ARG A 36 -10.95 -14.14 2.51
N SER A 37 -11.65 -13.05 2.20
CA SER A 37 -11.90 -12.68 0.81
C SER A 37 -10.58 -12.23 0.15
N PRO A 38 -10.33 -12.65 -1.11
CA PRO A 38 -9.17 -12.17 -1.86
C PRO A 38 -9.30 -10.67 -2.10
N LEU A 39 -8.28 -9.91 -1.71
CA LEU A 39 -8.24 -8.47 -1.94
C LEU A 39 -7.84 -8.17 -3.40
N PRO A 40 -8.52 -7.24 -4.07
CA PRO A 40 -8.15 -6.82 -5.42
C PRO A 40 -6.76 -6.18 -5.43
N GLU A 41 -6.11 -6.13 -6.60
CA GLU A 41 -4.79 -5.51 -6.74
C GLU A 41 -4.80 -4.04 -6.35
N ASN A 42 -5.83 -3.31 -6.74
CA ASN A 42 -5.98 -1.87 -6.44
C ASN A 42 -6.48 -1.57 -5.01
N TYR A 43 -6.43 -2.56 -4.10
CA TYR A 43 -6.77 -2.33 -2.70
C TYR A 43 -5.75 -1.40 -2.05
N ARG A 44 -6.24 -0.40 -1.32
CA ARG A 44 -5.41 0.61 -0.65
C ARG A 44 -5.63 0.51 0.84
N ASN A 45 -4.53 0.39 1.59
CA ASN A 45 -4.63 0.46 3.04
C ASN A 45 -3.65 1.51 3.58
N PHE A 46 -2.55 1.12 4.21
CA PHE A 46 -1.59 2.06 4.75
C PHE A 46 -0.33 2.16 3.91
N PRO A 47 0.33 3.33 3.88
CA PRO A 47 1.54 3.51 3.09
C PRO A 47 2.72 2.74 3.67
N ILE A 48 3.55 2.19 2.78
CA ILE A 48 4.81 1.51 3.05
C ILE A 48 5.94 2.15 2.25
N LEU A 49 7.18 1.94 2.67
CA LEU A 49 8.38 2.37 1.98
C LEU A 49 9.03 1.20 1.26
N ILE A 50 9.40 1.39 0.01
CA ILE A 50 10.02 0.35 -0.82
C ILE A 50 11.54 0.47 -0.82
N TYR A 51 12.22 -0.68 -0.70
CA TYR A 51 13.66 -0.82 -0.89
C TYR A 51 13.99 -1.95 -1.87
N ASP A 52 15.10 -1.78 -2.63
CA ASP A 52 15.47 -2.67 -3.75
C ASP A 52 16.61 -3.66 -3.42
N THR A 53 17.26 -3.53 -2.27
CA THR A 53 18.38 -4.39 -1.86
C THR A 53 18.00 -5.25 -0.66
N ASP A 54 18.88 -6.16 -0.26
CA ASP A 54 18.66 -6.99 0.93
C ASP A 54 18.72 -6.18 2.24
N ASP A 55 19.34 -5.00 2.22
CA ASP A 55 19.40 -4.09 3.39
C ASP A 55 18.40 -2.96 3.24
N PRO A 56 17.38 -2.90 4.13
CA PRO A 56 16.37 -1.85 4.14
C PRO A 56 16.95 -0.42 4.25
N ASN A 57 18.11 -0.26 4.89
CA ASN A 57 18.73 1.04 5.05
C ASN A 57 19.56 1.49 3.86
N ALA A 58 20.16 0.54 3.13
CA ALA A 58 21.01 0.84 1.97
C ALA A 58 20.21 1.02 0.68
N GLY A 59 19.13 0.25 0.51
CA GLY A 59 18.35 0.20 -0.73
C GLY A 59 17.06 1.00 -0.74
N LEU A 60 16.81 1.82 0.29
CA LEU A 60 15.58 2.60 0.37
C LEU A 60 15.50 3.62 -0.77
N ARG A 61 14.41 3.58 -1.56
CA ARG A 61 14.17 4.53 -2.66
C ARG A 61 13.94 5.97 -2.17
N CYS A 62 13.54 6.14 -0.92
CA CYS A 62 13.22 7.45 -0.34
C CYS A 62 14.46 8.32 -0.15
N VAL A 63 14.43 9.54 -0.72
CA VAL A 63 15.50 10.54 -0.61
C VAL A 63 15.19 11.67 0.38
N ALA A 64 14.22 11.47 1.25
CA ALA A 64 13.78 12.45 2.25
C ALA A 64 13.48 13.84 1.68
N CYS A 65 12.85 13.93 0.52
CA CYS A 65 12.49 15.19 -0.13
C CYS A 65 11.37 15.97 0.58
N LYS A 66 10.64 15.31 1.50
CA LYS A 66 9.53 15.86 2.30
C LYS A 66 8.30 16.32 1.50
N ILE A 67 8.15 15.93 0.25
CA ILE A 67 6.97 16.28 -0.54
C ILE A 67 5.73 15.60 0.08
N CYS A 68 5.79 14.30 0.35
CA CYS A 68 4.70 13.55 0.96
C CYS A 68 4.29 14.06 2.35
N GLU A 69 5.24 14.58 3.15
CA GLU A 69 4.98 15.22 4.44
C GLU A 69 4.16 16.52 4.28
N LYS A 70 4.49 17.34 3.27
CA LYS A 70 3.83 18.61 2.99
C LYS A 70 2.44 18.46 2.39
N GLU A 71 2.29 17.49 1.49
CA GLU A 71 1.05 17.25 0.76
C GLU A 71 0.06 16.35 1.54
N CYS A 72 0.45 15.84 2.70
CA CYS A 72 -0.40 15.00 3.53
C CYS A 72 -1.51 15.84 4.19
N PRO A 73 -2.82 15.61 3.86
CA PRO A 73 -3.91 16.43 4.43
C PRO A 73 -4.01 16.34 5.96
N PRO A 74 -3.94 15.14 6.59
CA PRO A 74 -3.94 15.02 8.05
C PRO A 74 -2.58 15.29 8.68
N GLN A 75 -1.51 15.57 7.90
CA GLN A 75 -0.15 15.82 8.37
C GLN A 75 0.38 14.69 9.28
N CYS A 76 0.09 13.45 8.93
CA CYS A 76 0.46 12.27 9.71
C CYS A 76 1.85 11.73 9.39
N ILE A 77 2.59 12.32 8.46
CA ILE A 77 3.93 11.88 8.03
C ILE A 77 4.97 12.85 8.63
N TYR A 78 5.98 12.27 9.28
CA TYR A 78 7.08 13.03 9.87
C TYR A 78 8.42 12.51 9.34
N ILE A 79 9.24 13.42 8.76
CA ILE A 79 10.50 13.07 8.11
C ILE A 79 11.65 13.92 8.65
N ILE A 80 12.71 13.28 9.14
CA ILE A 80 13.99 13.91 9.42
C ILE A 80 15.02 13.43 8.40
N LYS A 81 15.67 14.36 7.72
CA LYS A 81 16.77 14.05 6.77
C LYS A 81 18.01 13.62 7.54
N SER A 82 18.76 12.70 6.92
CA SER A 82 20.10 12.35 7.40
C SER A 82 21.08 13.50 7.16
N GLU A 83 22.16 13.54 7.93
CA GLU A 83 23.29 14.44 7.70
C GLU A 83 24.15 13.93 6.53
N ASP A 84 24.29 12.61 6.42
CA ASP A 84 25.05 11.94 5.38
C ASP A 84 24.24 11.72 4.10
N LYS A 85 24.94 11.58 2.96
CA LYS A 85 24.37 11.25 1.67
C LYS A 85 24.72 9.83 1.28
N LYS A 86 23.75 9.13 0.68
CA LYS A 86 23.93 7.80 0.05
C LYS A 86 23.64 7.92 -1.44
N PRO A 87 24.23 7.04 -2.28
CA PRO A 87 23.87 6.96 -3.68
C PRO A 87 22.43 6.48 -3.80
N ASP A 88 21.62 7.17 -4.63
CA ASP A 88 20.29 6.72 -5.04
C ASP A 88 20.39 5.63 -6.12
N TYR A 89 19.24 5.14 -6.62
CA TYR A 89 19.17 4.13 -7.69
C TYR A 89 19.85 4.58 -9.00
N MET A 90 20.08 5.89 -9.21
CA MET A 90 20.85 6.44 -10.33
C MET A 90 22.33 6.70 -10.00
N GLY A 91 22.79 6.34 -8.81
CA GLY A 91 24.14 6.56 -8.33
C GLY A 91 24.48 8.02 -8.00
N LYS A 92 23.46 8.89 -7.81
CA LYS A 92 23.63 10.27 -7.35
C LYS A 92 23.64 10.33 -5.83
N PRO A 93 24.53 11.10 -5.20
CA PRO A 93 24.53 11.27 -3.75
C PRO A 93 23.28 12.04 -3.31
N GLN A 94 22.37 11.36 -2.64
CA GLN A 94 21.12 11.93 -2.10
C GLN A 94 21.03 11.75 -0.59
N PHE A 95 20.25 12.61 0.05
CA PHE A 95 19.88 12.41 1.44
C PHE A 95 18.93 11.21 1.55
N TYR A 96 18.90 10.60 2.70
CA TYR A 96 17.95 9.54 3.04
C TYR A 96 17.22 9.90 4.35
N PRO A 97 16.08 9.31 4.66
CA PRO A 97 15.40 9.58 5.91
C PRO A 97 16.13 8.93 7.09
N ALA A 98 16.64 9.75 8.01
CA ALA A 98 17.09 9.28 9.32
C ALA A 98 15.89 8.80 10.13
N VAL A 99 14.80 9.60 10.13
CA VAL A 99 13.50 9.24 10.70
C VAL A 99 12.45 9.35 9.60
N PHE A 100 11.56 8.39 9.56
CA PHE A 100 10.36 8.40 8.72
C PHE A 100 9.26 7.69 9.49
N ASP A 101 8.37 8.46 10.05
CA ASP A 101 7.29 7.96 10.89
C ASP A 101 5.94 8.36 10.31
N ILE A 102 4.97 7.46 10.39
CA ILE A 102 3.58 7.71 10.00
C ILE A 102 2.67 7.39 11.17
N ASP A 103 1.87 8.37 11.58
CA ASP A 103 0.78 8.13 12.52
C ASP A 103 -0.42 7.52 11.78
N ILE A 104 -0.53 6.19 11.85
CA ILE A 104 -1.59 5.43 11.22
C ILE A 104 -2.96 5.73 11.86
N SER A 105 -2.98 6.20 13.11
CA SER A 105 -4.23 6.49 13.82
C SER A 105 -5.03 7.65 13.20
N VAL A 106 -4.37 8.54 12.45
CA VAL A 106 -4.98 9.68 11.76
C VAL A 106 -4.85 9.60 10.24
N CYS A 107 -4.10 8.62 9.72
CA CYS A 107 -3.97 8.40 8.29
C CYS A 107 -5.31 7.99 7.67
N MET A 108 -5.74 8.71 6.63
CA MET A 108 -7.00 8.44 5.93
C MET A 108 -6.84 7.56 4.69
N SER A 109 -5.65 6.98 4.47
CA SER A 109 -5.34 6.10 3.32
C SER A 109 -5.71 6.70 1.95
N CYS A 110 -5.55 8.01 1.79
CA CYS A 110 -5.97 8.74 0.59
C CYS A 110 -5.05 8.57 -0.62
N GLN A 111 -3.85 7.98 -0.43
CA GLN A 111 -2.84 7.71 -1.47
C GLN A 111 -2.14 8.97 -2.04
N ILE A 112 -2.45 10.18 -1.61
CA ILE A 112 -1.80 11.42 -2.11
C ILE A 112 -0.28 11.33 -1.96
N CYS A 113 0.23 10.79 -0.83
CA CYS A 113 1.66 10.60 -0.59
C CYS A 113 2.35 9.69 -1.63
N VAL A 114 1.63 8.72 -2.21
CA VAL A 114 2.13 7.85 -3.28
C VAL A 114 2.17 8.62 -4.60
N GLU A 115 1.09 9.32 -4.95
CA GLU A 115 0.96 10.04 -6.21
C GLU A 115 1.98 11.19 -6.36
N VAL A 116 2.30 11.87 -5.26
CA VAL A 116 3.26 12.98 -5.27
C VAL A 116 4.72 12.54 -5.18
N CYS A 117 5.00 11.24 -4.99
CA CYS A 117 6.35 10.74 -4.82
C CYS A 117 7.07 10.56 -6.15
N PRO A 118 8.08 11.41 -6.51
CA PRO A 118 8.77 11.29 -7.80
C PRO A 118 9.79 10.13 -7.84
N PHE A 119 10.01 9.45 -6.71
CA PHE A 119 11.00 8.37 -6.56
C PHE A 119 10.34 7.00 -6.46
N GLU A 120 9.02 6.90 -6.57
CA GLU A 120 8.26 5.65 -6.41
C GLU A 120 8.62 4.91 -5.09
N ALA A 121 8.96 5.70 -4.06
CA ALA A 121 9.50 5.18 -2.81
C ALA A 121 8.43 4.82 -1.78
N ILE A 122 7.24 5.37 -1.91
CA ILE A 122 6.11 5.11 -1.01
C ILE A 122 4.98 4.47 -1.81
N LYS A 123 4.41 3.39 -1.30
CA LYS A 123 3.36 2.60 -1.93
C LYS A 123 2.31 2.20 -0.90
N MET A 124 1.18 1.66 -1.34
CA MET A 124 0.12 1.20 -0.44
C MET A 124 0.25 -0.30 -0.18
N ASP A 125 0.03 -0.71 1.07
CA ASP A 125 0.00 -2.11 1.48
C ASP A 125 -1.41 -2.70 1.35
N LYS A 126 -1.51 -4.01 1.41
CA LYS A 126 -2.76 -4.78 1.53
C LYS A 126 -3.03 -5.27 2.96
N ASP A 127 -2.07 -5.12 3.87
CA ASP A 127 -2.26 -5.51 5.26
C ASP A 127 -3.21 -4.54 5.97
N PHE A 128 -4.33 -5.06 6.49
CA PHE A 128 -5.37 -4.27 7.16
C PHE A 128 -5.57 -4.66 8.63
N GLU A 129 -4.91 -5.72 9.10
CA GLU A 129 -5.05 -6.23 10.46
C GLU A 129 -4.09 -5.51 11.43
N LEU A 130 -4.20 -4.19 11.48
CA LEU A 130 -3.30 -3.30 12.24
C LEU A 130 -3.88 -2.86 13.59
N SER A 131 -4.89 -3.55 14.11
CA SER A 131 -5.50 -3.18 15.39
C SER A 131 -4.51 -3.31 16.55
N LYS A 132 -4.43 -2.29 17.37
CA LYS A 132 -3.56 -2.22 18.55
C LYS A 132 -4.34 -1.77 19.77
N ARG A 133 -3.84 -2.07 20.98
CA ARG A 133 -4.47 -1.67 22.24
C ARG A 133 -4.25 -0.22 22.58
N GLU A 134 -3.11 0.34 22.15
CA GLU A 134 -2.70 1.71 22.40
C GLU A 134 -2.63 2.50 21.11
N ARG A 135 -3.07 3.75 21.15
CA ARG A 135 -3.11 4.61 19.99
C ARG A 135 -1.76 5.27 19.69
N PHE A 136 -1.12 5.85 20.71
CA PHE A 136 -0.03 6.81 20.48
C PHE A 136 1.28 6.12 20.07
N ASP A 137 1.76 5.13 20.79
CA ASP A 137 3.01 4.46 20.42
C ASP A 137 2.79 3.29 19.45
N ALA A 138 1.71 2.53 19.64
CA ALA A 138 1.49 1.31 18.87
C ALA A 138 0.99 1.54 17.44
N LEU A 139 0.42 2.72 17.14
CA LEU A 139 -0.04 3.12 15.81
C LEU A 139 0.89 4.16 15.16
N LEU A 140 1.95 4.59 15.83
CA LEU A 140 3.04 5.33 15.23
C LEU A 140 4.02 4.35 14.56
N THR A 141 3.82 4.11 13.28
CA THR A 141 4.63 3.17 12.52
C THR A 141 5.94 3.83 12.10
N ARG A 142 7.04 3.24 12.49
CA ARG A 142 8.38 3.78 12.26
C ARG A 142 9.00 3.24 10.96
N LYS A 143 10.03 3.92 10.47
CA LYS A 143 10.74 3.58 9.23
C LYS A 143 11.02 2.08 9.05
N GLY A 144 11.48 1.39 10.10
CA GLY A 144 11.81 -0.03 10.02
C GLY A 144 10.60 -0.93 9.75
N GLU A 145 9.45 -0.60 10.34
CA GLU A 145 8.19 -1.34 10.14
C GLU A 145 7.56 -1.00 8.78
N LEU A 146 7.71 0.26 8.33
CA LEU A 146 7.22 0.73 7.04
C LEU A 146 8.01 0.15 5.86
N SER A 147 9.30 -0.17 6.07
CA SER A 147 10.18 -0.62 5.00
C SER A 147 9.85 -2.05 4.57
N LYS A 148 9.47 -2.24 3.30
CA LYS A 148 9.16 -3.52 2.67
C LYS A 148 10.00 -3.68 1.40
N SER A 149 10.38 -4.91 1.08
CA SER A 149 11.16 -5.20 -0.13
C SER A 149 10.32 -4.99 -1.39
N ASN A 150 10.99 -4.66 -2.50
CA ASN A 150 10.34 -4.60 -3.81
C ASN A 150 9.74 -5.97 -4.21
N GLU A 151 10.36 -7.07 -3.79
CA GLU A 151 9.81 -8.42 -4.00
C GLU A 151 8.45 -8.61 -3.29
N TYR A 152 8.35 -8.12 -2.05
CA TYR A 152 7.06 -8.11 -1.35
C TYR A 152 6.02 -7.30 -2.12
N TYR A 153 6.38 -6.13 -2.64
CA TYR A 153 5.49 -5.27 -3.42
C TYR A 153 5.03 -5.96 -4.72
N HIS A 154 5.93 -6.62 -5.46
CA HIS A 154 5.57 -7.44 -6.63
C HIS A 154 4.57 -8.55 -6.31
N ARG A 155 4.65 -9.14 -5.13
CA ARG A 155 3.72 -10.19 -4.72
C ARG A 155 2.30 -9.67 -4.48
N ILE A 156 2.17 -8.46 -3.93
CA ILE A 156 0.85 -7.87 -3.60
C ILE A 156 0.26 -7.05 -4.75
N HIS A 157 1.10 -6.41 -5.57
CA HIS A 157 0.72 -5.54 -6.69
C HIS A 157 1.55 -5.88 -7.95
N PRO A 158 1.32 -7.05 -8.58
CA PRO A 158 2.19 -7.52 -9.66
C PRO A 158 2.19 -6.62 -10.90
N ILE A 159 1.04 -6.08 -11.29
CA ILE A 159 0.90 -5.22 -12.48
C ILE A 159 1.54 -3.86 -12.22
N GLU A 160 1.16 -3.19 -11.12
CA GLU A 160 1.68 -1.87 -10.77
C GLU A 160 3.19 -1.90 -10.53
N ALA A 161 3.71 -2.93 -9.83
CA ALA A 161 5.13 -3.08 -9.57
C ALA A 161 5.95 -3.24 -10.86
N ALA A 162 5.46 -4.02 -11.83
CA ALA A 162 6.11 -4.18 -13.12
C ALA A 162 6.14 -2.87 -13.93
N GLU A 163 5.06 -2.07 -13.90
CA GLU A 163 5.02 -0.76 -14.55
C GLU A 163 5.99 0.23 -13.91
N VAL A 164 6.10 0.23 -12.58
CA VAL A 164 7.02 1.09 -11.83
C VAL A 164 8.47 0.73 -12.15
N ASP A 165 8.82 -0.54 -12.14
CA ASP A 165 10.18 -0.98 -12.45
C ASP A 165 10.56 -0.68 -13.91
N ALA A 166 9.63 -0.80 -14.85
CA ALA A 166 9.85 -0.37 -16.23
C ALA A 166 10.14 1.14 -16.33
N LYS A 167 9.35 1.98 -15.66
CA LYS A 167 9.57 3.44 -15.61
C LYS A 167 10.93 3.81 -15.00
N LEU A 168 11.31 3.14 -13.91
CA LEU A 168 12.60 3.37 -13.26
C LEU A 168 13.77 2.94 -14.15
N ALA A 169 13.65 1.82 -14.86
CA ALA A 169 14.65 1.34 -15.81
C ALA A 169 14.81 2.30 -17.00
N GLU A 170 13.71 2.81 -17.57
CA GLU A 170 13.74 3.81 -18.64
C GLU A 170 14.40 5.11 -18.17
N ALA A 171 14.07 5.59 -16.98
CA ALA A 171 14.67 6.80 -16.40
C ALA A 171 16.18 6.62 -16.17
N ALA A 172 16.60 5.46 -15.68
CA ALA A 172 18.02 5.13 -15.49
C ALA A 172 18.76 5.06 -16.83
N ALA A 173 18.16 4.44 -17.86
CA ALA A 173 18.74 4.36 -19.21
C ALA A 173 18.89 5.77 -19.86
N ALA A 174 17.87 6.61 -19.71
CA ALA A 174 17.92 8.00 -20.20
C ALA A 174 19.01 8.83 -19.49
N ALA A 175 19.16 8.64 -18.17
CA ALA A 175 20.21 9.30 -17.39
C ALA A 175 21.62 8.83 -17.81
N ALA A 176 21.80 7.53 -18.07
CA ALA A 176 23.06 6.96 -18.55
C ALA A 176 23.43 7.46 -19.95
N ALA A 177 22.43 7.62 -20.84
CA ALA A 177 22.64 8.17 -22.19
C ALA A 177 23.10 9.65 -22.13
N LYS A 178 22.49 10.47 -21.26
CA LYS A 178 22.91 11.87 -21.05
C LYS A 178 24.33 12.00 -20.49
N LYS A 179 24.75 11.08 -19.61
CA LYS A 179 26.14 11.05 -19.09
C LYS A 179 27.18 10.69 -20.15
N LYS A 180 26.82 9.91 -21.20
CA LYS A 180 27.72 9.56 -22.31
C LYS A 180 27.81 10.65 -23.37
N ALA A 181 26.82 11.56 -23.41
CA ALA A 181 26.77 12.66 -24.38
C ALA A 181 27.38 13.99 -23.87
N ALA A 182 27.72 14.06 -22.57
CA ALA A 182 28.40 15.20 -21.93
C ALA A 182 29.87 14.88 -21.64
#